data_78b0305f2b48916c3226d7c657bb6629
#
_entry.id   78b0305f2b48916c3226d7c657bb6629
#
_cell.length_a   1.000
_cell.length_b   1.000
_cell.length_c   1.000
_cell.angle_alpha   90.00
_cell.angle_beta   90.00
_cell.angle_gamma   90.00
#
_symmetry.space_group_name_H-M   'P 1'
#
loop_
_entity.id
_entity.type
_entity.pdbx_description
1 polymer ?
#
loop_
_entity_poly.entity_id
_entity_poly.type
_entity_poly.pdbx_seq_one_letter_code
_entity_poly.pdbx_strand_id
1 'polypeptide(L)'
;MKHIVIAALILGGAGPAKAQRPSDLVVDDHAGFEAIFDGLSLKDWDGDPAFWRVEHGAIVGESTPDRRLTQNTFLIWRGGSPQDFELQCEYRLTATNSGIQIRSVQLPAGGDIGAWVMKGYQADIDYQNQFTGQIYEERGRGFLAMRGQAVYIADGARPRVIGTLQRSADELKAIIKPDDWNQIHLIARDNTIMQILNGAVSSIVVDDDTKNRVMSGLIGLQLHVGEPMQVQFRNIWLKRYE
;
A
#
# COMPACT_ATOMS: atom_id res chain seq x y z
N MET A 1 -9.03 14.29 -82.73
CA MET A 1 -9.20 14.77 -81.36
C MET A 1 -9.04 13.55 -80.46
N LYS A 2 -7.94 13.45 -79.75
CA LYS A 2 -7.65 12.33 -78.80
C LYS A 2 -7.98 12.81 -77.39
N HIS A 3 -8.90 12.14 -76.71
CA HIS A 3 -9.25 12.41 -75.33
C HIS A 3 -8.28 11.66 -74.42
N ILE A 4 -7.54 12.39 -73.59
CA ILE A 4 -6.70 11.84 -72.51
C ILE A 4 -7.55 11.78 -71.25
N VAL A 5 -7.76 10.57 -70.75
CA VAL A 5 -8.41 10.34 -69.42
C VAL A 5 -7.27 10.29 -68.37
N ILE A 6 -7.27 11.26 -67.47
CA ILE A 6 -6.37 11.25 -66.32
C ILE A 6 -7.07 10.51 -65.17
N ALA A 7 -6.54 9.35 -64.80
CA ALA A 7 -6.97 8.63 -63.60
C ALA A 7 -6.26 9.22 -62.37
N ALA A 8 -7.03 9.79 -61.45
CA ALA A 8 -6.52 10.25 -60.15
C ALA A 8 -6.37 9.06 -59.18
N LEU A 9 -5.14 8.76 -58.83
CA LEU A 9 -4.82 7.81 -57.74
C LEU A 9 -5.17 8.49 -56.39
N ILE A 10 -6.15 7.99 -55.67
CA ILE A 10 -6.41 8.38 -54.31
C ILE A 10 -5.48 7.54 -53.41
N LEU A 11 -4.42 8.14 -52.91
CA LEU A 11 -3.57 7.59 -51.83
C LEU A 11 -4.38 7.69 -50.51
N GLY A 12 -4.95 6.59 -50.10
CA GLY A 12 -5.54 6.45 -48.78
C GLY A 12 -4.45 6.56 -47.72
N GLY A 13 -4.36 7.68 -47.03
CA GLY A 13 -3.46 7.86 -45.90
C GLY A 13 -3.92 6.97 -44.74
N ALA A 14 -3.12 5.94 -44.44
CA ALA A 14 -3.26 5.22 -43.14
C ALA A 14 -2.90 6.21 -42.03
N GLY A 15 -3.89 6.58 -41.23
CA GLY A 15 -3.66 7.37 -40.03
C GLY A 15 -2.68 6.64 -39.08
N PRO A 16 -1.93 7.38 -38.26
CA PRO A 16 -1.00 6.76 -37.33
C PRO A 16 -1.76 5.80 -36.41
N ALA A 17 -1.35 4.52 -36.40
CA ALA A 17 -1.85 3.55 -35.46
C ALA A 17 -1.62 4.10 -34.05
N LYS A 18 -2.67 4.26 -33.25
CA LYS A 18 -2.55 4.62 -31.84
C LYS A 18 -1.73 3.54 -31.16
N ALA A 19 -0.54 3.90 -30.68
CA ALA A 19 0.25 3.00 -29.88
C ALA A 19 -0.60 2.57 -28.66
N GLN A 20 -0.81 1.27 -28.54
CA GLN A 20 -1.54 0.67 -27.42
C GLN A 20 -0.78 0.99 -26.13
N ARG A 21 -1.48 1.55 -25.14
CA ARG A 21 -0.83 1.88 -23.87
C ARG A 21 -0.43 0.60 -23.16
N PRO A 22 0.74 0.54 -22.50
CA PRO A 22 1.17 -0.65 -21.73
C PRO A 22 0.13 -1.16 -20.73
N SER A 23 -0.69 -0.28 -20.16
CA SER A 23 -1.79 -0.62 -19.25
C SER A 23 -2.89 -1.47 -19.90
N ASP A 24 -3.01 -1.46 -21.23
CA ASP A 24 -4.01 -2.26 -21.94
C ASP A 24 -3.56 -3.73 -22.11
N LEU A 25 -2.32 -4.04 -21.72
CA LEU A 25 -1.70 -5.36 -21.87
C LEU A 25 -1.56 -6.13 -20.55
N VAL A 26 -1.80 -5.48 -19.41
CA VAL A 26 -1.66 -6.10 -18.09
C VAL A 26 -3.04 -6.44 -17.55
N VAL A 27 -3.38 -7.72 -17.58
CA VAL A 27 -4.53 -8.29 -16.87
C VAL A 27 -3.99 -8.78 -15.53
N ASP A 28 -4.38 -8.13 -14.42
CA ASP A 28 -4.16 -8.66 -13.08
C ASP A 28 -5.23 -9.75 -12.84
N ASP A 29 -4.84 -10.98 -13.02
CA ASP A 29 -5.71 -12.16 -12.81
C ASP A 29 -5.60 -12.70 -11.39
N HIS A 30 -4.83 -12.05 -10.51
CA HIS A 30 -4.50 -12.49 -9.15
C HIS A 30 -3.98 -13.94 -9.08
N ALA A 31 -3.27 -14.40 -10.11
CA ALA A 31 -2.75 -15.76 -10.16
C ALA A 31 -1.83 -16.06 -8.97
N GLY A 32 -2.21 -17.07 -8.17
CA GLY A 32 -1.52 -17.46 -6.95
C GLY A 32 -1.79 -16.58 -5.74
N PHE A 33 -2.69 -15.61 -5.83
CA PHE A 33 -3.18 -14.85 -4.69
C PHE A 33 -4.43 -15.51 -4.09
N GLU A 34 -4.61 -15.35 -2.78
CA GLU A 34 -5.83 -15.63 -2.04
C GLU A 34 -6.47 -14.33 -1.56
N ALA A 35 -7.79 -14.22 -1.62
CA ALA A 35 -8.49 -13.11 -1.01
C ALA A 35 -8.50 -13.30 0.52
N ILE A 36 -7.89 -12.38 1.25
CA ILE A 36 -7.89 -12.36 2.72
C ILE A 36 -8.98 -11.47 3.31
N PHE A 37 -9.79 -10.87 2.46
CA PHE A 37 -11.02 -10.17 2.80
C PHE A 37 -12.11 -10.57 1.79
N ASP A 38 -13.25 -11.01 2.31
CA ASP A 38 -14.37 -11.55 1.51
C ASP A 38 -15.34 -10.48 0.96
N GLY A 39 -15.12 -9.20 1.31
CA GLY A 39 -16.01 -8.11 0.96
C GLY A 39 -17.30 -8.05 1.78
N LEU A 40 -17.54 -8.99 2.70
CA LEU A 40 -18.81 -9.17 3.41
C LEU A 40 -18.69 -9.11 4.93
N SER A 41 -17.58 -9.59 5.48
CA SER A 41 -17.40 -9.76 6.92
C SER A 41 -15.96 -9.48 7.37
N LEU A 42 -15.77 -9.25 8.67
CA LEU A 42 -14.45 -9.19 9.30
C LEU A 42 -13.95 -10.57 9.74
N LYS A 43 -14.38 -11.64 9.05
CA LYS A 43 -13.88 -12.97 9.34
C LYS A 43 -12.34 -12.99 9.23
N ASP A 44 -11.67 -13.59 10.20
CA ASP A 44 -10.22 -13.64 10.35
C ASP A 44 -9.53 -12.27 10.53
N TRP A 45 -10.30 -11.21 10.80
CA TRP A 45 -9.82 -9.89 11.17
C TRP A 45 -10.27 -9.53 12.58
N ASP A 46 -9.35 -9.00 13.39
CA ASP A 46 -9.56 -8.67 14.80
C ASP A 46 -9.17 -7.22 15.09
N GLY A 47 -10.10 -6.44 15.56
CA GLY A 47 -9.96 -5.04 15.90
C GLY A 47 -11.13 -4.56 16.75
N ASP A 48 -11.05 -3.35 17.28
CA ASP A 48 -12.10 -2.78 18.12
C ASP A 48 -13.39 -2.59 17.30
N PRO A 49 -14.49 -3.31 17.62
CA PRO A 49 -15.74 -3.22 16.88
C PRO A 49 -16.41 -1.84 16.98
N ALA A 50 -15.97 -0.99 17.91
CA ALA A 50 -16.43 0.39 17.97
C ALA A 50 -15.94 1.23 16.79
N PHE A 51 -14.81 0.85 16.18
CA PHE A 51 -14.18 1.62 15.12
C PHE A 51 -14.18 0.92 13.76
N TRP A 52 -14.27 -0.42 13.73
CA TRP A 52 -14.14 -1.21 12.52
C TRP A 52 -15.44 -1.92 12.14
N ARG A 53 -15.80 -1.85 10.86
CA ARG A 53 -16.97 -2.52 10.27
C ARG A 53 -16.75 -2.84 8.79
N VAL A 54 -17.67 -3.59 8.20
CA VAL A 54 -17.75 -3.74 6.74
C VAL A 54 -18.92 -2.92 6.21
N GLU A 55 -18.70 -2.17 5.16
CA GLU A 55 -19.72 -1.35 4.51
C GLU A 55 -19.43 -1.26 3.01
N HIS A 56 -20.43 -1.50 2.17
CA HIS A 56 -20.34 -1.43 0.71
C HIS A 56 -19.14 -2.20 0.11
N GLY A 57 -18.85 -3.40 0.63
CA GLY A 57 -17.75 -4.25 0.12
C GLY A 57 -16.35 -3.81 0.56
N ALA A 58 -16.25 -2.90 1.52
CA ALA A 58 -14.99 -2.43 2.07
C ALA A 58 -14.93 -2.58 3.59
N ILE A 59 -13.75 -2.82 4.13
CA ILE A 59 -13.43 -2.61 5.54
C ILE A 59 -13.39 -1.10 5.78
N VAL A 60 -14.10 -0.63 6.78
CA VAL A 60 -14.17 0.77 7.18
C VAL A 60 -13.63 0.92 8.59
N GLY A 61 -12.59 1.73 8.74
CA GLY A 61 -12.10 2.24 10.02
C GLY A 61 -12.55 3.69 10.18
N GLU A 62 -13.21 4.03 11.28
CA GLU A 62 -13.77 5.36 11.46
C GLU A 62 -13.69 5.86 12.90
N SER A 63 -13.23 7.09 13.06
CA SER A 63 -13.37 7.88 14.27
C SER A 63 -14.28 9.08 14.01
N THR A 64 -15.05 9.48 15.04
CA THR A 64 -16.01 10.59 14.98
C THR A 64 -15.70 11.61 16.07
N PRO A 65 -16.26 12.82 16.03
CA PRO A 65 -16.11 13.78 17.14
C PRO A 65 -16.50 13.22 18.51
N ASP A 66 -17.52 12.35 18.55
CA ASP A 66 -18.03 11.74 19.78
C ASP A 66 -17.32 10.41 20.14
N ARG A 67 -16.53 9.86 19.21
CA ARG A 67 -15.79 8.61 19.39
C ARG A 67 -14.38 8.75 18.85
N ARG A 68 -13.55 9.46 19.62
CA ARG A 68 -12.15 9.73 19.27
C ARG A 68 -11.23 8.62 19.74
N LEU A 69 -10.15 8.43 19.02
CA LEU A 69 -9.02 7.60 19.43
C LEU A 69 -8.11 8.38 20.38
N THR A 70 -7.53 7.69 21.34
CA THR A 70 -6.45 8.20 22.20
C THR A 70 -5.07 7.76 21.74
N GLN A 71 -5.01 6.76 20.85
CA GLN A 71 -3.80 6.23 20.22
C GLN A 71 -4.16 5.54 18.90
N ASN A 72 -3.16 5.24 18.09
CA ASN A 72 -3.34 4.43 16.89
C ASN A 72 -3.90 3.05 17.27
N THR A 73 -4.90 2.58 16.52
CA THR A 73 -5.47 1.25 16.64
C THR A 73 -5.46 0.54 15.31
N PHE A 74 -5.46 -0.79 15.34
CA PHE A 74 -5.31 -1.60 14.14
C PHE A 74 -6.41 -2.65 14.03
N LEU A 75 -6.82 -2.93 12.80
CA LEU A 75 -7.53 -4.15 12.45
C LEU A 75 -6.50 -5.17 12.00
N ILE A 76 -6.36 -6.27 12.73
CA ILE A 76 -5.27 -7.22 12.60
C ILE A 76 -5.77 -8.49 11.92
N TRP A 77 -5.13 -8.88 10.83
CA TRP A 77 -5.43 -10.15 10.17
C TRP A 77 -4.87 -11.34 10.98
N ARG A 78 -5.73 -12.33 11.25
CA ARG A 78 -5.43 -13.51 12.07
C ARG A 78 -5.17 -14.78 11.25
N GLY A 79 -5.20 -14.69 9.92
CA GLY A 79 -4.99 -15.86 9.04
C GLY A 79 -3.54 -16.31 8.92
N GLY A 80 -2.60 -15.70 9.67
CA GLY A 80 -1.21 -16.16 9.73
C GLY A 80 -0.20 -15.05 9.94
N SER A 81 1.07 -15.42 9.87
CA SER A 81 2.22 -14.52 10.00
C SER A 81 3.17 -14.74 8.83
N PRO A 82 2.83 -14.24 7.63
CA PRO A 82 3.61 -14.50 6.43
C PRO A 82 5.04 -13.94 6.57
N GLN A 83 6.00 -14.70 6.02
CA GLN A 83 7.39 -14.30 5.94
C GLN A 83 7.67 -13.62 4.60
N ASP A 84 7.60 -14.39 3.52
CA ASP A 84 7.78 -13.92 2.17
C ASP A 84 6.43 -13.90 1.45
N PHE A 85 6.03 -12.74 0.95
CA PHE A 85 4.69 -12.56 0.39
C PHE A 85 4.59 -11.35 -0.54
N GLU A 86 3.49 -11.33 -1.29
CA GLU A 86 2.95 -10.14 -1.92
C GLU A 86 1.58 -9.83 -1.33
N LEU A 87 1.31 -8.56 -1.06
CA LEU A 87 0.02 -8.07 -0.56
C LEU A 87 -0.48 -6.96 -1.46
N GLN A 88 -1.63 -7.15 -2.08
CA GLN A 88 -2.34 -6.11 -2.82
C GLN A 88 -3.52 -5.61 -2.01
N CYS A 89 -3.75 -4.31 -2.01
CA CYS A 89 -4.85 -3.67 -1.31
C CYS A 89 -5.24 -2.36 -1.98
N GLU A 90 -6.53 -2.07 -2.07
CA GLU A 90 -7.01 -0.74 -2.42
C GLU A 90 -7.43 0.02 -1.16
N TYR A 91 -7.10 1.31 -1.12
CA TYR A 91 -7.45 2.18 -0.01
C TYR A 91 -7.99 3.53 -0.47
N ARG A 92 -8.77 4.18 0.39
CA ARG A 92 -9.06 5.62 0.37
C ARG A 92 -9.28 6.13 1.79
N LEU A 93 -9.03 7.43 2.01
CA LEU A 93 -9.22 8.05 3.32
C LEU A 93 -9.69 9.50 3.17
N THR A 94 -10.28 10.05 4.24
CA THR A 94 -10.91 11.38 4.24
C THR A 94 -10.13 12.44 4.99
N ALA A 95 -9.23 12.02 5.90
CA ALA A 95 -8.42 12.93 6.71
C ALA A 95 -7.25 12.18 7.36
N THR A 96 -6.34 12.91 7.98
CA THR A 96 -5.21 12.43 8.80
C THR A 96 -4.28 11.43 8.11
N ASN A 97 -4.01 10.31 8.76
CA ASN A 97 -3.03 9.30 8.36
C ASN A 97 -3.61 7.90 8.54
N SER A 98 -3.04 6.94 7.85
CA SER A 98 -3.29 5.51 7.96
C SER A 98 -2.06 4.73 7.49
N GLY A 99 -2.15 3.43 7.40
CA GLY A 99 -1.09 2.58 6.88
C GLY A 99 -1.45 1.11 6.88
N ILE A 100 -0.66 0.35 6.16
CA ILE A 100 -0.74 -1.11 6.16
C ILE A 100 0.52 -1.63 6.83
N GLN A 101 0.36 -2.24 8.01
CA GLN A 101 1.46 -2.91 8.71
C GLN A 101 1.68 -4.32 8.18
N ILE A 102 2.95 -4.69 8.06
CA ILE A 102 3.40 -6.01 7.62
C ILE A 102 4.55 -6.49 8.50
N ARG A 103 4.73 -7.79 8.61
CA ARG A 103 5.78 -8.41 9.45
C ARG A 103 5.79 -7.78 10.85
N SER A 104 4.61 -7.50 11.39
CA SER A 104 4.44 -6.72 12.61
C SER A 104 4.03 -7.61 13.79
N VAL A 105 4.18 -7.09 14.98
CA VAL A 105 3.74 -7.74 16.21
C VAL A 105 2.67 -6.90 16.90
N GLN A 106 1.67 -7.57 17.47
CA GLN A 106 0.73 -6.93 18.38
C GLN A 106 1.40 -6.77 19.74
N LEU A 107 1.32 -5.59 20.32
CA LEU A 107 1.87 -5.34 21.63
C LEU A 107 0.90 -5.85 22.72
N PRO A 108 1.44 -6.37 23.84
CA PRO A 108 0.59 -6.72 24.98
C PRO A 108 -0.16 -5.50 25.49
N ALA A 109 -1.47 -5.65 25.68
CA ALA A 109 -2.29 -4.60 26.28
C ALA A 109 -1.91 -4.39 27.75
N GLY A 110 -1.83 -3.14 28.18
CA GLY A 110 -1.50 -2.78 29.55
C GLY A 110 -0.86 -1.40 29.69
N GLY A 111 -1.05 -0.74 30.82
CA GLY A 111 -0.67 0.65 30.98
C GLY A 111 -1.34 1.53 29.92
N ASP A 112 -0.54 2.28 29.13
CA ASP A 112 -1.05 3.14 28.06
C ASP A 112 -1.21 2.43 26.71
N ILE A 113 -1.00 1.10 26.64
CA ILE A 113 -1.09 0.32 25.41
C ILE A 113 -2.46 -0.36 25.32
N GLY A 114 -3.25 0.01 24.31
CA GLY A 114 -4.53 -0.62 24.02
C GLY A 114 -4.40 -2.03 23.43
N ALA A 115 -5.52 -2.73 23.34
CA ALA A 115 -5.56 -4.13 22.89
C ALA A 115 -5.10 -4.34 21.45
N TRP A 116 -5.35 -3.39 20.57
CA TRP A 116 -5.04 -3.50 19.13
C TRP A 116 -3.97 -2.51 18.72
N VAL A 117 -2.85 -2.50 19.44
CA VAL A 117 -1.67 -1.69 19.11
C VAL A 117 -0.60 -2.59 18.51
N MET A 118 0.00 -2.13 17.42
CA MET A 118 1.02 -2.88 16.68
C MET A 118 2.35 -2.13 16.62
N LYS A 119 3.41 -2.89 16.37
CA LYS A 119 4.78 -2.42 16.09
C LYS A 119 5.32 -3.18 14.89
N GLY A 120 5.93 -2.49 13.94
CA GLY A 120 6.60 -3.11 12.79
C GLY A 120 6.63 -2.22 11.55
N TYR A 121 6.94 -2.81 10.39
CA TYR A 121 7.00 -2.09 9.13
C TYR A 121 5.61 -1.64 8.68
N GLN A 122 5.53 -0.43 8.15
CA GLN A 122 4.29 0.19 7.69
C GLN A 122 4.46 0.83 6.31
N ALA A 123 3.59 0.48 5.40
CA ALA A 123 3.37 1.25 4.19
C ALA A 123 2.48 2.44 4.55
N ASP A 124 3.06 3.62 4.61
CA ASP A 124 2.36 4.83 5.04
C ASP A 124 1.37 5.34 3.99
N ILE A 125 0.26 5.83 4.50
CA ILE A 125 -0.82 6.47 3.77
C ILE A 125 -1.21 7.74 4.54
N ASP A 126 -1.27 8.91 3.90
CA ASP A 126 -1.81 10.11 4.52
C ASP A 126 -2.62 10.95 3.54
N TYR A 127 -3.59 11.66 4.06
CA TYR A 127 -4.54 12.43 3.26
C TYR A 127 -3.87 13.57 2.47
N GLN A 128 -2.88 14.22 3.05
CA GLN A 128 -2.15 15.31 2.40
C GLN A 128 -1.07 14.81 1.43
N ASN A 129 -0.88 13.49 1.37
CA ASN A 129 0.14 12.83 0.53
C ASN A 129 1.56 13.36 0.77
N GLN A 130 1.88 13.69 2.01
CA GLN A 130 3.25 13.98 2.44
C GLN A 130 4.04 12.70 2.65
N PHE A 131 3.40 11.69 3.27
CA PHE A 131 4.01 10.44 3.68
C PHE A 131 3.58 9.24 2.83
N THR A 132 2.47 9.32 2.08
CA THR A 132 2.00 8.23 1.22
C THR A 132 3.09 7.73 0.29
N GLY A 133 3.33 6.42 0.30
CA GLY A 133 4.32 5.76 -0.57
C GLY A 133 5.71 5.58 0.05
N GLN A 134 5.87 5.87 1.34
CA GLN A 134 7.10 5.58 2.10
C GLN A 134 6.95 4.35 2.99
N ILE A 135 8.09 3.78 3.41
CA ILE A 135 8.15 2.72 4.40
C ILE A 135 8.60 3.30 5.73
N TYR A 136 7.76 3.13 6.74
CA TYR A 136 7.97 3.54 8.11
C TYR A 136 8.05 2.31 9.02
N GLU A 137 8.65 2.42 10.18
CA GLU A 137 8.60 1.38 11.21
C GLU A 137 7.94 1.94 12.47
N GLU A 138 6.66 1.59 12.64
CA GLU A 138 5.83 2.02 13.77
C GLU A 138 6.42 1.53 15.08
N ARG A 139 6.62 2.45 16.03
CA ARG A 139 7.23 2.19 17.34
C ARG A 139 8.62 1.55 17.27
N GLY A 140 9.32 1.75 16.15
CA GLY A 140 10.65 1.21 15.87
C GLY A 140 11.63 2.31 15.45
N ARG A 141 12.31 2.10 14.33
CA ARG A 141 13.35 3.00 13.80
C ARG A 141 12.81 4.23 13.07
N GLY A 142 11.49 4.36 12.89
CA GLY A 142 10.86 5.49 12.22
C GLY A 142 10.92 5.39 10.69
N PHE A 143 11.27 6.48 10.01
CA PHE A 143 11.34 6.50 8.54
C PHE A 143 12.51 5.67 8.02
N LEU A 144 12.20 4.62 7.26
CA LEU A 144 13.19 3.73 6.67
C LEU A 144 13.51 4.12 5.22
N ALA A 145 12.49 4.33 4.39
CA ALA A 145 12.67 4.81 3.03
C ALA A 145 11.56 5.82 2.67
N MET A 146 11.96 7.00 2.21
CA MET A 146 11.03 7.99 1.70
C MET A 146 10.56 7.63 0.30
N ARG A 147 9.46 8.21 -0.12
CA ARG A 147 8.96 8.08 -1.49
C ARG A 147 10.04 8.47 -2.52
N GLY A 148 10.27 7.62 -3.52
CA GLY A 148 11.29 7.80 -4.54
C GLY A 148 12.68 7.25 -4.18
N GLN A 149 12.84 6.59 -3.04
CA GLN A 149 14.14 6.12 -2.55
C GLN A 149 14.27 4.59 -2.54
N ALA A 150 15.48 4.13 -2.85
CA ALA A 150 15.99 2.82 -2.47
C ALA A 150 16.98 2.98 -1.33
N VAL A 151 16.79 2.23 -0.25
CA VAL A 151 17.51 2.37 1.02
C VAL A 151 18.10 1.03 1.45
N TYR A 152 19.30 1.08 2.01
CA TYR A 152 19.99 -0.03 2.67
C TYR A 152 20.21 0.29 4.14
N ILE A 153 19.97 -0.70 5.00
CA ILE A 153 20.17 -0.60 6.45
C ILE A 153 21.11 -1.73 6.88
N ALA A 154 22.32 -1.40 7.29
CA ALA A 154 23.29 -2.36 7.87
C ALA A 154 23.04 -2.55 9.37
N ASP A 155 23.62 -3.60 9.96
CA ASP A 155 23.54 -3.87 11.39
C ASP A 155 23.83 -2.64 12.26
N GLY A 156 22.84 -2.23 13.06
CA GLY A 156 22.93 -1.11 13.99
C GLY A 156 23.11 0.26 13.33
N ALA A 157 22.96 0.37 12.01
CA ALA A 157 23.15 1.61 11.28
C ALA A 157 21.80 2.34 11.04
N ARG A 158 21.90 3.62 10.73
CA ARG A 158 20.74 4.39 10.22
C ARG A 158 20.47 4.04 8.75
N PRO A 159 19.23 4.19 8.28
CA PRO A 159 18.89 4.04 6.87
C PRO A 159 19.79 4.91 5.98
N ARG A 160 20.35 4.32 4.92
CA ARG A 160 21.21 4.99 3.94
C ARG A 160 20.59 4.87 2.55
N VAL A 161 20.32 5.99 1.92
CA VAL A 161 19.88 6.02 0.52
C VAL A 161 20.99 5.48 -0.38
N ILE A 162 20.69 4.43 -1.14
CA ILE A 162 21.60 3.78 -2.09
C ILE A 162 21.24 4.09 -3.54
N GLY A 163 20.06 4.65 -3.78
CA GLY A 163 19.60 5.04 -5.10
C GLY A 163 18.29 5.80 -5.07
N THR A 164 18.01 6.50 -6.15
CA THR A 164 16.69 7.07 -6.43
C THR A 164 15.96 6.18 -7.43
N LEU A 165 14.65 6.10 -7.30
CA LEU A 165 13.82 5.35 -8.22
C LEU A 165 13.62 6.10 -9.54
N GLN A 166 13.07 5.40 -10.54
CA GLN A 166 12.85 5.99 -11.87
C GLN A 166 11.96 7.25 -11.82
N ARG A 167 10.96 7.27 -10.94
CA ARG A 167 10.10 8.43 -10.70
C ARG A 167 10.55 9.16 -9.45
N SER A 168 10.58 10.48 -9.54
CA SER A 168 10.82 11.37 -8.40
C SER A 168 9.68 11.29 -7.38
N ALA A 169 9.92 11.82 -6.17
CA ALA A 169 8.90 11.89 -5.13
C ALA A 169 7.66 12.67 -5.57
N ASP A 170 7.84 13.74 -6.36
CA ASP A 170 6.73 14.56 -6.85
C ASP A 170 5.94 13.87 -7.96
N GLU A 171 6.60 13.16 -8.89
CA GLU A 171 5.93 12.35 -9.91
C GLU A 171 5.15 11.19 -9.28
N LEU A 172 5.67 10.59 -8.22
CA LEU A 172 4.97 9.56 -7.43
C LEU A 172 3.81 10.16 -6.62
N LYS A 173 3.94 11.39 -6.14
CA LYS A 173 2.83 12.10 -5.50
C LYS A 173 1.71 12.40 -6.50
N ALA A 174 2.05 12.78 -7.71
CA ALA A 174 1.10 13.15 -8.76
C ALA A 174 0.22 12.00 -9.26
N ILE A 175 0.61 10.74 -9.05
CA ILE A 175 -0.22 9.58 -9.42
C ILE A 175 -1.22 9.17 -8.32
N ILE A 176 -1.15 9.77 -7.13
CA ILE A 176 -2.11 9.50 -6.06
C ILE A 176 -3.43 10.19 -6.42
N LYS A 177 -4.53 9.46 -6.28
CA LYS A 177 -5.87 9.94 -6.58
C LYS A 177 -6.51 10.46 -5.29
N PRO A 178 -6.68 11.78 -5.12
CA PRO A 178 -7.35 12.34 -3.95
C PRO A 178 -8.80 11.85 -3.87
N ASP A 179 -9.26 11.52 -2.68
CA ASP A 179 -10.64 11.11 -2.38
C ASP A 179 -11.16 9.90 -3.18
N ASP A 180 -10.27 9.18 -3.86
CA ASP A 180 -10.58 8.01 -4.68
C ASP A 180 -9.72 6.81 -4.28
N TRP A 181 -10.04 5.65 -4.85
CA TRP A 181 -9.32 4.41 -4.60
C TRP A 181 -7.91 4.44 -5.20
N ASN A 182 -6.93 4.18 -4.34
CA ASN A 182 -5.53 3.99 -4.68
C ASN A 182 -5.13 2.55 -4.37
N GLN A 183 -4.25 1.99 -5.18
CA GLN A 183 -3.73 0.64 -4.97
C GLN A 183 -2.35 0.69 -4.35
N ILE A 184 -2.16 -0.10 -3.30
CA ILE A 184 -0.84 -0.47 -2.76
C ILE A 184 -0.59 -1.94 -3.08
N HIS A 185 0.60 -2.23 -3.59
CA HIS A 185 1.14 -3.57 -3.71
C HIS A 185 2.47 -3.63 -2.95
N LEU A 186 2.52 -4.45 -1.92
CA LEU A 186 3.69 -4.68 -1.09
C LEU A 186 4.31 -6.01 -1.48
N ILE A 187 5.63 -6.02 -1.68
CA ILE A 187 6.43 -7.23 -1.89
C ILE A 187 7.42 -7.28 -0.75
N ALA A 188 7.30 -8.29 0.10
CA ALA A 188 8.24 -8.58 1.18
C ALA A 188 8.92 -9.91 0.88
N ARG A 189 10.21 -9.89 0.59
CA ARG A 189 10.98 -11.09 0.29
C ARG A 189 12.35 -11.01 0.92
N ASP A 190 12.71 -12.07 1.65
CA ASP A 190 13.92 -12.06 2.49
C ASP A 190 14.01 -10.77 3.33
N ASN A 191 15.11 -10.04 3.25
CA ASN A 191 15.35 -8.77 3.91
C ASN A 191 14.86 -7.54 3.12
N THR A 192 14.16 -7.74 2.02
CA THR A 192 13.73 -6.65 1.12
C THR A 192 12.24 -6.41 1.20
N ILE A 193 11.87 -5.14 1.32
CA ILE A 193 10.48 -4.67 1.25
C ILE A 193 10.39 -3.64 0.12
N MET A 194 9.46 -3.85 -0.80
CA MET A 194 9.16 -2.93 -1.89
C MET A 194 7.70 -2.50 -1.80
N GLN A 195 7.46 -1.20 -1.90
CA GLN A 195 6.11 -0.65 -2.02
C GLN A 195 5.90 -0.13 -3.44
N ILE A 196 4.78 -0.53 -4.03
CA ILE A 196 4.30 -0.10 -5.33
C ILE A 196 2.99 0.63 -5.11
N LEU A 197 2.88 1.85 -5.61
CA LEU A 197 1.71 2.72 -5.48
C LEU A 197 1.15 3.03 -6.87
N ASN A 198 -0.10 2.65 -7.12
CA ASN A 198 -0.78 2.85 -8.41
C ASN A 198 0.07 2.38 -9.61
N GLY A 199 0.71 1.19 -9.46
CA GLY A 199 1.54 0.58 -10.50
C GLY A 199 2.96 1.14 -10.63
N ALA A 200 3.39 2.07 -9.76
CA ALA A 200 4.75 2.60 -9.76
C ALA A 200 5.50 2.25 -8.47
N VAL A 201 6.73 1.77 -8.58
CA VAL A 201 7.59 1.54 -7.40
C VAL A 201 7.80 2.86 -6.67
N SER A 202 7.39 2.93 -5.41
CA SER A 202 7.42 4.15 -4.61
C SER A 202 8.54 4.17 -3.58
N SER A 203 8.91 3.04 -3.00
CA SER A 203 10.03 2.92 -2.05
C SER A 203 10.53 1.49 -1.97
N ILE A 204 11.82 1.34 -1.66
CA ILE A 204 12.48 0.04 -1.45
C ILE A 204 13.34 0.14 -0.20
N VAL A 205 13.26 -0.88 0.65
CA VAL A 205 14.15 -1.08 1.81
C VAL A 205 14.81 -2.44 1.69
N VAL A 206 16.14 -2.46 1.78
CA VAL A 206 16.95 -3.67 2.01
C VAL A 206 17.45 -3.58 3.44
N ASP A 207 16.91 -4.41 4.33
CA ASP A 207 17.16 -4.34 5.77
C ASP A 207 18.05 -5.49 6.24
N ASP A 208 19.35 -5.22 6.35
CA ASP A 208 20.36 -6.14 6.86
C ASP A 208 20.62 -5.97 8.36
N ASP A 209 19.85 -5.12 9.05
CA ASP A 209 19.97 -4.97 10.50
C ASP A 209 19.40 -6.20 11.22
N THR A 210 20.23 -7.22 11.39
CA THR A 210 19.85 -8.53 11.94
C THR A 210 19.30 -8.45 13.37
N LYS A 211 19.54 -7.36 14.07
CA LYS A 211 19.05 -7.14 15.44
C LYS A 211 17.63 -6.57 15.49
N ASN A 212 17.28 -5.78 14.50
CA ASN A 212 16.01 -5.04 14.51
C ASN A 212 15.05 -5.45 13.40
N ARG A 213 15.55 -6.03 12.30
CA ARG A 213 14.67 -6.49 11.22
C ARG A 213 13.74 -7.59 11.66
N VAL A 214 12.53 -7.58 11.14
CA VAL A 214 11.53 -8.61 11.37
C VAL A 214 11.24 -9.31 10.04
N MET A 215 11.37 -10.63 10.01
CA MET A 215 11.26 -11.43 8.77
C MET A 215 9.87 -12.02 8.56
N SER A 216 9.05 -12.12 9.61
CA SER A 216 7.67 -12.63 9.55
C SER A 216 6.82 -11.94 10.59
N GLY A 217 5.50 -11.92 10.42
CA GLY A 217 4.61 -11.33 11.41
C GLY A 217 3.23 -11.02 10.85
N LEU A 218 2.44 -10.33 11.65
CA LEU A 218 1.05 -10.00 11.36
C LEU A 218 0.93 -8.91 10.30
N ILE A 219 -0.23 -8.90 9.64
CA ILE A 219 -0.71 -7.82 8.79
C ILE A 219 -1.75 -7.03 9.58
N GLY A 220 -1.72 -5.69 9.48
CA GLY A 220 -2.69 -4.83 10.15
C GLY A 220 -3.01 -3.57 9.37
N LEU A 221 -4.25 -3.12 9.47
CA LEU A 221 -4.76 -1.88 8.87
C LEU A 221 -4.88 -0.83 9.97
N GLN A 222 -4.28 0.34 9.78
CA GLN A 222 -4.25 1.38 10.81
C GLN A 222 -5.46 2.31 10.74
N LEU A 223 -6.03 2.65 11.90
CA LEU A 223 -6.81 3.84 12.12
C LEU A 223 -6.02 4.78 13.04
N HIS A 224 -5.65 5.94 12.51
CA HIS A 224 -4.72 6.86 13.17
C HIS A 224 -5.44 7.78 14.17
N VAL A 225 -4.80 8.03 15.30
CA VAL A 225 -5.23 9.03 16.28
C VAL A 225 -5.17 10.43 15.66
N GLY A 226 -6.11 11.29 16.01
CA GLY A 226 -6.12 12.66 15.51
C GLY A 226 -7.52 13.22 15.29
N GLU A 227 -7.68 14.03 14.26
CA GLU A 227 -8.98 14.53 13.85
C GLU A 227 -9.88 13.37 13.37
N PRO A 228 -11.21 13.52 13.49
CA PRO A 228 -12.14 12.54 12.97
C PRO A 228 -11.86 12.19 11.52
N MET A 229 -11.81 10.90 11.23
CA MET A 229 -11.45 10.39 9.92
C MET A 229 -12.17 9.10 9.57
N GLN A 230 -12.21 8.80 8.30
CA GLN A 230 -12.58 7.49 7.80
C GLN A 230 -11.49 7.00 6.84
N VAL A 231 -11.06 5.76 7.02
CA VAL A 231 -10.24 5.02 6.08
C VAL A 231 -11.00 3.79 5.60
N GLN A 232 -10.84 3.46 4.34
CA GLN A 232 -11.47 2.29 3.74
C GLN A 232 -10.45 1.44 3.02
N PHE A 233 -10.62 0.11 3.11
CA PHE A 233 -9.79 -0.87 2.44
C PHE A 233 -10.67 -1.91 1.75
N ARG A 234 -10.27 -2.34 0.54
CA ARG A 234 -10.94 -3.42 -0.19
C ARG A 234 -9.97 -4.15 -1.10
N ASN A 235 -10.43 -5.22 -1.75
CA ASN A 235 -9.62 -5.98 -2.69
C ASN A 235 -8.27 -6.37 -2.08
N ILE A 236 -8.32 -7.01 -0.89
CA ILE A 236 -7.12 -7.38 -0.13
C ILE A 236 -6.75 -8.82 -0.51
N TRP A 237 -5.63 -8.94 -1.22
CA TRP A 237 -5.14 -10.19 -1.78
C TRP A 237 -3.74 -10.48 -1.28
N LEU A 238 -3.50 -11.71 -0.87
CA LEU A 238 -2.21 -12.17 -0.34
C LEU A 238 -1.70 -13.34 -1.18
N LYS A 239 -0.44 -13.27 -1.57
CA LYS A 239 0.31 -14.39 -2.15
C LYS A 239 1.48 -14.70 -1.24
N ARG A 240 1.55 -15.92 -0.71
CA ARG A 240 2.67 -16.39 0.11
C ARG A 240 3.65 -17.14 -0.78
N TYR A 241 4.94 -16.98 -0.47
CA TYR A 241 6.01 -17.77 -1.06
C TYR A 241 6.48 -18.79 -0.02
N GLU A 242 6.70 -20.00 -0.48
CA GLU A 242 7.27 -21.10 0.31
C GLU A 242 8.80 -20.98 0.40
#